data_7ae46a61864e050e54c536d37500ef1b
#
_entry.id   7ae46a61864e050e54c536d37500ef1b
#
_cell.length_a   1.000
_cell.length_b   1.000
_cell.length_c   1.000
_cell.angle_alpha   90.00
_cell.angle_beta   90.00
_cell.angle_gamma   90.00
#
_symmetry.space_group_name_H-M   'P 1'
#
loop_
_entity.id
_entity.type
_entity.pdbx_description
1 polymer ?
#
loop_
_entity_poly.entity_id
_entity_poly.type
_entity_poly.pdbx_seq_one_letter_code
_entity_poly.pdbx_strand_id
1 'polypeptide(L)'
;LEERREAIVDTCVLVSKKLEALRTLNAKLYITPVVLLEYLNWAMESRNIWLDKGDVKRAKGYERLIELLPSALLELGVEVLEQKFTISELREAVGLVLQRDVDLGDALNAITARKRGMSIVTLDKDWQRLSDYTVTIITL
;
A
#
# COMPACT_ATOMS: atom_id res chain seq x y z
N LEU A 1 17.95 17.01 -16.59
CA LEU A 1 16.82 16.85 -15.68
C LEU A 1 16.67 15.39 -15.32
N GLU A 2 16.91 15.06 -14.07
CA GLU A 2 16.62 13.72 -13.57
C GLU A 2 15.10 13.53 -13.50
N GLU A 3 14.61 12.46 -14.12
CA GLU A 3 13.23 12.07 -13.99
C GLU A 3 12.94 11.69 -12.54
N ARG A 4 11.81 12.16 -12.03
CA ARG A 4 11.35 11.82 -10.70
C ARG A 4 11.05 10.32 -10.63
N ARG A 5 11.62 9.64 -9.64
CA ARG A 5 11.31 8.24 -9.37
C ARG A 5 9.81 8.08 -9.09
N GLU A 6 9.22 7.02 -9.62
CA GLU A 6 7.85 6.64 -9.31
C GLU A 6 7.84 5.48 -8.32
N ALA A 7 6.95 5.54 -7.33
CA ALA A 7 6.89 4.53 -6.28
C ALA A 7 5.45 4.26 -5.84
N ILE A 8 5.18 3.00 -5.51
CA ILE A 8 3.94 2.56 -4.89
C ILE A 8 4.14 2.57 -3.38
N VAL A 9 3.23 3.21 -2.66
CA VAL A 9 3.22 3.25 -1.20
C VAL A 9 2.49 2.03 -0.67
N ASP A 10 3.17 1.23 0.14
CA ASP A 10 2.60 0.03 0.77
C ASP A 10 1.60 0.40 1.88
N THR A 11 0.63 -0.47 2.10
CA THR A 11 -0.45 -0.26 3.08
C THR A 11 0.09 0.03 4.47
N CYS A 12 1.16 -0.64 4.89
CA CYS A 12 1.75 -0.45 6.23
C CYS A 12 2.20 1.01 6.48
N VAL A 13 2.56 1.73 5.44
CA VAL A 13 2.91 3.16 5.56
C VAL A 13 1.67 3.99 5.85
N LEU A 14 0.55 3.69 5.19
CA LEU A 14 -0.72 4.42 5.39
C LEU A 14 -1.27 4.24 6.81
N VAL A 15 -1.10 3.05 7.40
CA VAL A 15 -1.58 2.77 8.76
C VAL A 15 -0.62 3.24 9.84
N SER A 16 0.58 3.63 9.46
CA SER A 16 1.66 4.03 10.38
C SER A 16 1.58 5.51 10.75
N LYS A 17 2.33 5.88 11.81
CA LYS A 17 2.54 7.28 12.16
C LYS A 17 3.62 7.95 11.30
N LYS A 18 4.20 7.23 10.33
CA LYS A 18 5.27 7.72 9.45
C LYS A 18 4.77 8.28 8.12
N LEU A 19 3.47 8.50 7.98
CA LEU A 19 2.88 9.01 6.74
C LEU A 19 3.52 10.33 6.29
N GLU A 20 3.82 11.23 7.23
CA GLU A 20 4.47 12.50 6.94
C GLU A 20 5.89 12.35 6.34
N ALA A 21 6.55 11.24 6.59
CA ALA A 21 7.85 10.97 5.99
C ALA A 21 7.79 10.87 4.45
N LEU A 22 6.62 10.61 3.89
CA LEU A 22 6.41 10.60 2.43
C LEU A 22 6.70 11.95 1.80
N ARG A 23 6.53 13.06 2.52
CA ARG A 23 6.81 14.41 2.01
C ARG A 23 8.29 14.62 1.70
N THR A 24 9.17 13.87 2.35
CA THR A 24 10.62 14.00 2.19
C THR A 24 11.17 13.19 1.02
N LEU A 25 10.35 12.33 0.43
CA LEU A 25 10.78 11.49 -0.67
C LEU A 25 10.76 12.26 -1.99
N ASN A 26 11.87 12.19 -2.73
CA ASN A 26 11.93 12.72 -4.09
C ASN A 26 11.38 11.68 -5.07
N ALA A 27 10.09 11.46 -5.00
CA ALA A 27 9.40 10.47 -5.82
C ALA A 27 7.96 10.91 -6.09
N LYS A 28 7.44 10.52 -7.24
CA LYS A 28 6.02 10.59 -7.50
C LYS A 28 5.37 9.35 -6.87
N LEU A 29 4.41 9.59 -6.00
CA LEU A 29 3.84 8.55 -5.14
C LEU A 29 2.47 8.12 -5.62
N TYR A 30 2.24 6.83 -5.55
CA TYR A 30 0.97 6.18 -5.92
C TYR A 30 0.54 5.21 -4.86
N ILE A 31 -0.75 5.02 -4.71
CA ILE A 31 -1.34 3.83 -4.11
C ILE A 31 -2.08 3.05 -5.18
N THR A 32 -2.20 1.75 -4.99
CA THR A 32 -2.96 0.88 -5.88
C THR A 32 -4.36 0.63 -5.32
N PRO A 33 -5.33 0.19 -6.14
CA PRO A 33 -6.60 -0.29 -5.63
C PRO A 33 -6.45 -1.39 -4.57
N VAL A 34 -5.42 -2.24 -4.70
CA VAL A 34 -5.12 -3.27 -3.69
C VAL A 34 -4.76 -2.63 -2.34
N VAL A 35 -3.89 -1.62 -2.34
CA VAL A 35 -3.52 -0.88 -1.11
C VAL A 35 -4.76 -0.20 -0.51
N LEU A 36 -5.58 0.42 -1.33
CA LEU A 36 -6.80 1.07 -0.87
C LEU A 36 -7.74 0.07 -0.19
N LEU A 37 -7.95 -1.09 -0.81
CA LEU A 37 -8.78 -2.15 -0.25
C LEU A 37 -8.24 -2.64 1.09
N GLU A 38 -6.95 -2.91 1.18
CA GLU A 38 -6.31 -3.36 2.42
C GLU A 38 -6.46 -2.32 3.54
N TYR A 39 -6.26 -1.04 3.22
CA TYR A 39 -6.41 0.05 4.19
C TYR A 39 -7.85 0.15 4.71
N LEU A 40 -8.84 0.13 3.80
CA LEU A 40 -10.25 0.20 4.19
C LEU A 40 -10.67 -1.01 5.02
N ASN A 41 -10.22 -2.20 4.64
CA ASN A 41 -10.49 -3.41 5.42
C ASN A 41 -9.90 -3.32 6.83
N TRP A 42 -8.65 -2.88 6.95
CA TRP A 42 -8.01 -2.67 8.24
C TRP A 42 -8.79 -1.68 9.11
N ALA A 43 -9.19 -0.54 8.55
CA ALA A 43 -9.91 0.49 9.29
C ALA A 43 -11.29 0.01 9.73
N MET A 44 -12.00 -0.70 8.87
CA MET A 44 -13.34 -1.23 9.18
C MET A 44 -13.29 -2.37 10.20
N GLU A 45 -12.34 -3.26 10.10
CA GLU A 45 -12.13 -4.33 11.08
C GLU A 45 -11.78 -3.75 12.45
N SER A 46 -10.89 -2.77 12.49
CA SER A 46 -10.50 -2.08 13.72
C SER A 46 -11.69 -1.36 14.35
N ARG A 47 -12.49 -0.66 13.55
CA ARG A 47 -13.73 -0.02 14.01
C ARG A 47 -14.66 -1.05 14.67
N ASN A 48 -14.88 -2.17 14.01
CA ASN A 48 -15.80 -3.21 14.51
C ASN A 48 -15.30 -3.83 15.82
N ILE A 49 -14.00 -4.06 15.96
CA ILE A 49 -13.40 -4.56 17.20
C ILE A 49 -13.71 -3.62 18.36
N TRP A 50 -13.54 -2.31 18.18
CA TRP A 50 -13.80 -1.34 19.24
C TRP A 50 -15.29 -1.16 19.55
N LEU A 51 -16.17 -1.26 18.53
CA LEU A 51 -17.63 -1.29 18.76
C LEU A 51 -18.03 -2.49 19.61
N ASP A 52 -17.49 -3.66 19.33
CA ASP A 52 -17.77 -4.88 20.08
C ASP A 52 -17.31 -4.77 21.53
N LYS A 53 -16.25 -4.00 21.79
CA LYS A 53 -15.75 -3.69 23.13
C LYS A 53 -16.51 -2.55 23.83
N GLY A 54 -17.48 -1.95 23.16
CA GLY A 54 -18.25 -0.83 23.69
C GLY A 54 -17.53 0.53 23.65
N ASP A 55 -16.38 0.61 22.97
CA ASP A 55 -15.62 1.86 22.83
C ASP A 55 -16.00 2.60 21.53
N VAL A 56 -17.12 3.31 21.59
CA VAL A 56 -17.67 4.06 20.44
C VAL A 56 -16.72 5.18 20.00
N LYS A 57 -16.04 5.81 20.94
CA LYS A 57 -15.12 6.91 20.63
C LYS A 57 -13.96 6.45 19.76
N ARG A 58 -13.34 5.31 20.10
CA ARG A 58 -12.27 4.72 19.27
C ARG A 58 -12.78 4.27 17.92
N ALA A 59 -13.97 3.65 17.88
CA ALA A 59 -14.59 3.24 16.63
C ALA A 59 -14.79 4.42 15.69
N LYS A 60 -15.27 5.56 16.18
CA LYS A 60 -15.41 6.80 15.40
C LYS A 60 -14.07 7.33 14.90
N GLY A 61 -13.00 7.12 15.63
CA GLY A 61 -11.66 7.49 15.18
C GLY A 61 -11.26 6.77 13.90
N TYR A 62 -11.58 5.49 13.77
CA TYR A 62 -11.33 4.73 12.54
C TYR A 62 -12.24 5.16 11.39
N GLU A 63 -13.50 5.48 11.65
CA GLU A 63 -14.39 6.07 10.64
C GLU A 63 -13.83 7.38 10.11
N ARG A 64 -13.28 8.20 10.99
CA ARG A 64 -12.65 9.48 10.64
C ARG A 64 -11.45 9.28 9.73
N LEU A 65 -10.63 8.26 9.98
CA LEU A 65 -9.49 7.93 9.10
C LEU A 65 -9.95 7.61 7.68
N ILE A 66 -11.05 6.87 7.53
CA ILE A 66 -11.62 6.56 6.23
C ILE A 66 -12.08 7.83 5.52
N GLU A 67 -12.83 8.68 6.23
CA GLU A 67 -13.35 9.94 5.67
C GLU A 67 -12.24 10.89 5.23
N LEU A 68 -11.14 10.93 5.98
CA LEU A 68 -10.02 11.85 5.72
C LEU A 68 -9.03 11.32 4.66
N LEU A 69 -9.09 10.04 4.30
CA LEU A 69 -8.11 9.46 3.40
C LEU A 69 -7.99 10.19 2.06
N PRO A 70 -9.07 10.51 1.33
CA PRO A 70 -8.93 11.23 0.06
C PRO A 70 -8.21 12.57 0.19
N SER A 71 -8.55 13.35 1.21
CA SER A 71 -7.90 14.65 1.46
C SER A 71 -6.42 14.49 1.83
N ALA A 72 -6.09 13.48 2.63
CA ALA A 72 -4.71 13.19 3.01
C ALA A 72 -3.85 12.80 1.81
N LEU A 73 -4.38 11.95 0.93
CA LEU A 73 -3.69 11.55 -0.30
C LEU A 73 -3.46 12.74 -1.22
N LEU A 74 -4.47 13.59 -1.38
CA LEU A 74 -4.36 14.80 -2.20
C LEU A 74 -3.27 15.73 -1.64
N GLU A 75 -3.27 15.96 -0.34
CA GLU A 75 -2.29 16.82 0.33
C GLU A 75 -0.86 16.30 0.21
N LEU A 76 -0.68 14.98 0.26
CA LEU A 76 0.62 14.34 0.11
C LEU A 76 1.05 14.17 -1.36
N GLY A 77 0.19 14.53 -2.30
CA GLY A 77 0.47 14.34 -3.73
C GLY A 77 0.47 12.88 -4.17
N VAL A 78 -0.25 12.01 -3.45
CA VAL A 78 -0.36 10.60 -3.78
C VAL A 78 -1.55 10.38 -4.72
N GLU A 79 -1.30 9.74 -5.85
CA GLU A 79 -2.34 9.40 -6.82
C GLU A 79 -2.74 7.94 -6.73
N VAL A 80 -3.95 7.61 -7.18
CA VAL A 80 -4.41 6.22 -7.29
C VAL A 80 -4.01 5.69 -8.66
N LEU A 81 -3.24 4.61 -8.64
CA LEU A 81 -2.75 3.94 -9.85
C LEU A 81 -3.81 2.99 -10.40
N GLU A 82 -4.01 2.99 -11.71
CA GLU A 82 -4.82 1.98 -12.35
C GLU A 82 -4.11 0.62 -12.30
N GLN A 83 -4.84 -0.42 -11.90
CA GLN A 83 -4.35 -1.80 -11.86
C GLN A 83 -5.21 -2.70 -12.73
N LYS A 84 -4.55 -3.49 -13.56
CA LYS A 84 -5.21 -4.50 -14.39
C LYS A 84 -4.33 -5.74 -14.45
N PHE A 85 -4.94 -6.91 -14.30
CA PHE A 85 -4.24 -8.18 -14.32
C PHE A 85 -4.85 -9.13 -15.35
N THR A 86 -3.99 -9.86 -16.05
CA THR A 86 -4.39 -11.02 -16.83
C THR A 86 -4.54 -12.24 -15.91
N ILE A 87 -5.18 -13.28 -16.39
CA ILE A 87 -5.27 -14.56 -15.66
C ILE A 87 -3.86 -15.15 -15.43
N SER A 88 -2.96 -15.00 -16.40
CA SER A 88 -1.57 -15.44 -16.27
C SER A 88 -0.85 -14.71 -15.14
N GLU A 89 -1.05 -13.41 -15.02
CA GLU A 89 -0.46 -12.61 -13.93
C GLU A 89 -1.05 -12.97 -12.57
N LEU A 90 -2.34 -13.27 -12.51
CA LEU A 90 -2.97 -13.74 -11.27
C LEU A 90 -2.38 -15.10 -10.86
N ARG A 91 -2.15 -16.00 -11.80
CA ARG A 91 -1.49 -17.29 -11.54
C ARG A 91 -0.08 -17.08 -11.01
N GLU A 92 0.67 -16.14 -11.57
CA GLU A 92 2.00 -15.77 -11.08
C GLU A 92 1.93 -15.25 -9.65
N ALA A 93 0.97 -14.38 -9.34
CA ALA A 93 0.79 -13.84 -7.98
C ALA A 93 0.51 -14.94 -6.97
N VAL A 94 -0.38 -15.88 -7.30
CA VAL A 94 -0.66 -17.05 -6.43
C VAL A 94 0.59 -17.89 -6.23
N GLY A 95 1.39 -18.09 -7.27
CA GLY A 95 2.68 -18.79 -7.19
C GLY A 95 3.64 -18.10 -6.22
N LEU A 96 3.73 -16.78 -6.26
CA LEU A 96 4.57 -16.01 -5.33
C LEU A 96 4.11 -16.17 -3.87
N VAL A 97 2.81 -16.16 -3.63
CA VAL A 97 2.24 -16.38 -2.29
C VAL A 97 2.70 -17.74 -1.74
N LEU A 98 2.60 -18.79 -2.54
CA LEU A 98 2.93 -20.14 -2.11
C LEU A 98 4.42 -20.40 -2.00
N GLN A 99 5.24 -19.82 -2.89
CA GLN A 99 6.67 -20.09 -2.98
C GLN A 99 7.50 -19.18 -2.09
N ARG A 100 7.05 -17.91 -1.90
CA ARG A 100 7.84 -16.90 -1.19
C ARG A 100 7.22 -16.48 0.14
N ASP A 101 6.08 -17.04 0.52
CA ASP A 101 5.40 -16.74 1.77
C ASP A 101 5.11 -15.22 1.91
N VAL A 102 4.52 -14.65 0.88
CA VAL A 102 4.05 -13.27 0.85
C VAL A 102 2.53 -13.25 0.74
N ASP A 103 1.88 -12.16 1.13
CA ASP A 103 0.44 -12.08 0.94
C ASP A 103 0.09 -11.73 -0.52
N LEU A 104 -1.16 -12.00 -0.90
CA LEU A 104 -1.62 -11.79 -2.28
C LEU A 104 -1.56 -10.32 -2.68
N GLY A 105 -1.88 -9.42 -1.76
CA GLY A 105 -1.81 -7.98 -2.03
C GLY A 105 -0.40 -7.55 -2.41
N ASP A 106 0.60 -7.98 -1.67
CA ASP A 106 2.00 -7.69 -1.96
C ASP A 106 2.43 -8.31 -3.30
N ALA A 107 2.02 -9.54 -3.58
CA ALA A 107 2.32 -10.19 -4.86
C ALA A 107 1.72 -9.42 -6.06
N LEU A 108 0.47 -8.97 -5.95
CA LEU A 108 -0.18 -8.18 -6.98
C LEU A 108 0.50 -6.81 -7.18
N ASN A 109 0.88 -6.15 -6.10
CA ASN A 109 1.60 -4.90 -6.17
C ASN A 109 3.02 -5.07 -6.73
N ALA A 110 3.68 -6.18 -6.45
CA ALA A 110 4.97 -6.52 -7.04
C ALA A 110 4.87 -6.67 -8.57
N ILE A 111 3.85 -7.36 -9.06
CA ILE A 111 3.61 -7.50 -10.50
C ILE A 111 3.34 -6.12 -11.14
N THR A 112 2.55 -5.28 -10.49
CA THR A 112 2.29 -3.91 -10.95
C THR A 112 3.58 -3.09 -11.01
N ALA A 113 4.40 -3.16 -9.96
CA ALA A 113 5.69 -2.47 -9.91
C ALA A 113 6.61 -2.90 -11.05
N ARG A 114 6.71 -4.20 -11.32
CA ARG A 114 7.50 -4.73 -12.43
C ARG A 114 7.02 -4.21 -13.78
N LYS A 115 5.71 -4.25 -14.03
CA LYS A 115 5.13 -3.82 -15.29
C LYS A 115 5.34 -2.33 -15.57
N ARG A 116 5.39 -1.53 -14.53
CA ARG A 116 5.49 -0.07 -14.62
C ARG A 116 6.89 0.46 -14.34
N GLY A 117 7.83 -0.39 -13.96
CA GLY A 117 9.17 0.06 -13.58
C GLY A 117 9.19 0.93 -12.34
N MET A 118 8.44 0.56 -11.32
CA MET A 118 8.27 1.33 -10.10
C MET A 118 9.04 0.76 -8.92
N SER A 119 9.31 1.63 -7.95
CA SER A 119 9.81 1.27 -6.62
C SER A 119 8.65 1.03 -5.65
N ILE A 120 8.96 0.44 -4.51
CA ILE A 120 8.02 0.27 -3.38
C ILE A 120 8.53 1.10 -2.20
N VAL A 121 7.62 1.81 -1.54
CA VAL A 121 7.86 2.47 -0.26
C VAL A 121 7.16 1.67 0.82
N THR A 122 7.90 1.13 1.78
CA THR A 122 7.36 0.22 2.77
C THR A 122 8.07 0.37 4.13
N LEU A 123 7.45 -0.14 5.18
CA LEU A 123 8.05 -0.37 6.50
C LEU A 123 8.35 -1.85 6.72
N ASP A 124 7.90 -2.71 5.81
CA ASP A 124 7.97 -4.15 5.96
C ASP A 124 9.24 -4.70 5.30
N LYS A 125 10.11 -5.29 6.10
CA LYS A 125 11.35 -5.94 5.63
C LYS A 125 11.06 -7.18 4.75
N ASP A 126 9.88 -7.76 4.87
CA ASP A 126 9.50 -8.94 4.08
C ASP A 126 9.38 -8.62 2.59
N TRP A 127 9.29 -7.33 2.22
CA TRP A 127 9.37 -6.91 0.83
C TRP A 127 10.67 -7.30 0.13
N GLN A 128 11.74 -7.59 0.87
CA GLN A 128 12.97 -8.11 0.29
C GLN A 128 12.75 -9.43 -0.47
N ARG A 129 11.73 -10.19 -0.10
CA ARG A 129 11.33 -11.42 -0.80
C ARG A 129 10.84 -11.17 -2.23
N LEU A 130 10.48 -9.93 -2.54
CA LEU A 130 9.95 -9.49 -3.84
C LEU A 130 10.86 -8.45 -4.52
N SER A 131 12.10 -8.34 -4.07
CA SER A 131 13.04 -7.31 -4.54
C SER A 131 13.34 -7.38 -6.04
N ASP A 132 13.24 -8.56 -6.64
CA ASP A 132 13.41 -8.77 -8.08
C ASP A 132 12.24 -8.22 -8.93
N TYR A 133 11.13 -7.87 -8.30
CA TYR A 133 9.95 -7.29 -8.98
C TYR A 133 9.95 -5.75 -9.00
N THR A 134 10.78 -5.12 -8.21
CA THR A 134 10.76 -3.67 -8.03
C THR A 134 12.07 -3.05 -8.50
N VAL A 135 12.03 -1.78 -8.90
CA VAL A 135 13.25 -1.03 -9.23
C VAL A 135 14.11 -0.90 -7.98
N THR A 136 13.51 -0.51 -6.87
CA THR A 136 14.17 -0.49 -5.57
C THR A 136 13.12 -0.55 -4.46
N ILE A 137 13.56 -0.94 -3.26
CA ILE A 137 12.73 -0.93 -2.07
C ILE A 137 13.21 0.24 -1.20
N ILE A 138 12.30 1.17 -0.94
CA ILE A 138 12.55 2.33 -0.07
C ILE A 138 11.93 2.01 1.29
N THR A 139 12.77 1.75 2.29
CA THR A 139 12.32 1.46 3.65
C THR A 139 12.32 2.75 4.46
N LEU A 140 11.19 3.07 5.02
CA LEU A 140 11.02 4.26 5.88
C LEU A 140 11.47 4.02 7.32
#